data_8e55881011b2ff782a6ebce081b596fc
#
_entry.id   8e55881011b2ff782a6ebce081b596fc
#
_cell.length_a   1.000
_cell.length_b   1.000
_cell.length_c   1.000
_cell.angle_alpha   90.00
_cell.angle_beta   90.00
_cell.angle_gamma   90.00
#
_symmetry.space_group_name_H-M   'P 1'
#
loop_
_entity.id
_entity.type
_entity.pdbx_description
1 polymer ?
#
loop_
_entity_poly.entity_id
_entity_poly.type
_entity_poly.pdbx_seq_one_letter_code
_entity_poly.pdbx_strand_id
1 'polypeptide(L)'
;MTAQSVILPLPSDHARFIVLRLKDLSIDELKKQIGALFEARDRLITQHSDAQIKTAVAFGPELWKQLYSQIPVGFKQLEPEQGAFNMPAVPADVLIHIASMRSDICFALSQAFFEGIKDKVEVLDERVCFRYFDGRDITGFIDGTENPQFPDDRAETALLPESAGVFADGSFIFAQRYACLLYTSPSPRDVEESRMPSSA
;
A
#
# COMPACT_ATOMS: atom_id res chain seq x y z
N MET A 1 -15.62 3.93 -14.12
CA MET A 1 -14.17 3.64 -14.03
C MET A 1 -14.03 2.37 -13.22
N THR A 2 -12.94 1.64 -13.34
CA THR A 2 -12.69 0.44 -12.53
C THR A 2 -11.61 0.74 -11.49
N ALA A 3 -11.77 0.23 -10.27
CA ALA A 3 -10.76 0.35 -9.22
C ALA A 3 -9.39 -0.19 -9.68
N GLN A 4 -8.31 0.36 -9.15
CA GLN A 4 -6.97 -0.16 -9.40
C GLN A 4 -6.83 -1.59 -8.87
N SER A 5 -6.06 -2.42 -9.58
CA SER A 5 -6.11 -3.88 -9.47
C SER A 5 -5.73 -4.46 -8.09
N VAL A 6 -5.08 -3.69 -7.22
CA VAL A 6 -4.69 -4.15 -5.88
C VAL A 6 -5.74 -3.84 -4.80
N ILE A 7 -6.73 -2.98 -5.07
CA ILE A 7 -7.62 -2.45 -4.03
C ILE A 7 -8.59 -3.51 -3.50
N LEU A 8 -9.30 -4.21 -4.38
CA LEU A 8 -10.37 -5.13 -3.99
C LEU A 8 -9.95 -6.60 -3.78
N PRO A 9 -8.98 -7.14 -4.54
CA PRO A 9 -8.60 -8.54 -4.40
C PRO A 9 -7.97 -8.87 -3.05
N LEU A 10 -8.02 -10.15 -2.67
CA LEU A 10 -7.29 -10.66 -1.52
C LEU A 10 -5.78 -10.39 -1.64
N PRO A 11 -5.07 -10.26 -0.50
CA PRO A 11 -3.62 -10.08 -0.50
C PRO A 11 -2.88 -11.16 -1.29
N SER A 12 -1.79 -10.76 -1.94
CA SER A 12 -0.85 -11.67 -2.58
C SER A 12 0.23 -12.12 -1.59
N ASP A 13 1.04 -13.12 -1.97
CA ASP A 13 2.10 -13.62 -1.11
C ASP A 13 3.25 -12.63 -0.95
N HIS A 14 3.45 -11.75 -1.94
CA HIS A 14 4.47 -10.72 -1.90
C HIS A 14 3.90 -9.36 -2.27
N ALA A 15 4.43 -8.32 -1.63
CA ALA A 15 4.13 -6.95 -2.00
C ALA A 15 5.36 -6.05 -1.87
N ARG A 16 5.31 -4.92 -2.54
CA ARG A 16 6.28 -3.84 -2.40
C ARG A 16 5.53 -2.52 -2.31
N PHE A 17 5.82 -1.76 -1.26
CA PHE A 17 5.33 -0.41 -1.06
C PHE A 17 6.49 0.55 -1.22
N ILE A 18 6.31 1.58 -2.02
CA ILE A 18 7.32 2.60 -2.29
C ILE A 18 6.67 3.96 -2.10
N VAL A 19 7.20 4.74 -1.18
CA VAL A 19 6.73 6.09 -0.86
C VAL A 19 7.75 7.10 -1.35
N LEU A 20 7.33 8.03 -2.16
CA LEU A 20 8.20 8.94 -2.89
C LEU A 20 7.84 10.40 -2.66
N ARG A 21 8.87 11.25 -2.74
CA ARG A 21 8.77 12.68 -2.95
C ARG A 21 9.41 13.03 -4.29
N LEU A 22 8.76 13.90 -5.06
CA LEU A 22 9.32 14.43 -6.30
C LEU A 22 10.36 15.51 -5.97
N LYS A 23 11.49 15.51 -6.67
CA LYS A 23 12.52 16.54 -6.63
C LYS A 23 12.48 17.37 -7.91
N ASP A 24 13.05 16.84 -8.95
CA ASP A 24 13.19 17.48 -10.26
C ASP A 24 12.41 16.72 -11.34
N LEU A 25 11.33 16.00 -10.96
CA LEU A 25 10.46 15.28 -11.88
C LEU A 25 9.23 16.11 -12.21
N SER A 26 9.04 16.44 -13.47
CA SER A 26 7.83 17.12 -13.93
C SER A 26 6.60 16.21 -13.90
N ILE A 27 5.41 16.82 -13.87
CA ILE A 27 4.13 16.10 -13.91
C ILE A 27 4.02 15.21 -15.16
N ASP A 28 4.49 15.68 -16.32
CA ASP A 28 4.41 14.92 -17.57
C ASP A 28 5.38 13.72 -17.57
N GLU A 29 6.58 13.91 -17.00
CA GLU A 29 7.51 12.80 -16.79
C GLU A 29 6.94 11.77 -15.81
N LEU A 30 6.30 12.21 -14.72
CA LEU A 30 5.62 11.31 -13.77
C LEU A 30 4.52 10.51 -14.47
N LYS A 31 3.65 11.17 -15.24
CA LYS A 31 2.59 10.48 -16.01
C LYS A 31 3.16 9.45 -16.98
N LYS A 32 4.23 9.81 -17.70
CA LYS A 32 4.93 8.89 -18.60
C LYS A 32 5.48 7.68 -17.83
N GLN A 33 6.05 7.91 -16.66
CA GLN A 33 6.64 6.84 -15.86
C GLN A 33 5.59 5.90 -15.26
N ILE A 34 4.45 6.44 -14.84
CA ILE A 34 3.30 5.63 -14.42
C ILE A 34 2.77 4.79 -15.61
N GLY A 35 2.70 5.39 -16.79
CA GLY A 35 2.36 4.65 -18.02
C GLY A 35 3.31 3.49 -18.28
N ALA A 36 4.63 3.73 -18.18
CA ALA A 36 5.65 2.69 -18.35
C ALA A 36 5.53 1.55 -17.32
N LEU A 37 5.19 1.88 -16.06
CA LEU A 37 4.91 0.87 -15.04
C LEU A 37 3.73 -0.01 -15.44
N PHE A 38 2.63 0.58 -15.90
CA PHE A 38 1.44 -0.18 -16.30
C PHE A 38 1.69 -1.02 -17.56
N GLU A 39 2.44 -0.51 -18.54
CA GLU A 39 2.85 -1.28 -19.70
C GLU A 39 3.75 -2.47 -19.32
N ALA A 40 4.69 -2.26 -18.41
CA ALA A 40 5.55 -3.33 -17.87
C ALA A 40 4.70 -4.39 -17.15
N ARG A 41 3.74 -3.96 -16.31
CA ARG A 41 2.78 -4.85 -15.66
C ARG A 41 2.03 -5.70 -16.68
N ASP A 42 1.46 -5.10 -17.69
CA ASP A 42 0.62 -5.79 -18.67
C ASP A 42 1.42 -6.80 -19.51
N ARG A 43 2.67 -6.47 -19.83
CA ARG A 43 3.61 -7.44 -20.44
C ARG A 43 3.87 -8.63 -19.52
N LEU A 44 4.13 -8.37 -18.23
CA LEU A 44 4.41 -9.43 -17.26
C LEU A 44 3.18 -10.28 -16.97
N ILE A 45 1.98 -9.73 -16.94
CA ILE A 45 0.71 -10.49 -16.85
C ILE A 45 0.59 -11.48 -17.99
N THR A 46 0.92 -11.06 -19.22
CA THR A 46 0.86 -11.93 -20.41
C THR A 46 1.89 -13.05 -20.33
N GLN A 47 3.08 -12.78 -19.78
CA GLN A 47 4.17 -13.76 -19.67
C GLN A 47 4.04 -14.71 -18.47
N HIS A 48 3.39 -14.26 -17.41
CA HIS A 48 3.29 -14.93 -16.10
C HIS A 48 1.85 -14.85 -15.56
N SER A 49 0.92 -15.53 -16.22
CA SER A 49 -0.52 -15.48 -15.89
C SER A 49 -0.84 -16.01 -14.49
N ASP A 50 0.00 -16.88 -13.94
CA ASP A 50 -0.09 -17.46 -12.60
C ASP A 50 0.37 -16.50 -11.49
N ALA A 51 1.11 -15.46 -11.83
CA ALA A 51 1.74 -14.56 -10.88
C ALA A 51 0.75 -13.58 -10.19
N GLN A 52 -0.48 -13.45 -10.65
CA GLN A 52 -1.51 -12.58 -10.10
C GLN A 52 -1.01 -11.15 -9.82
N ILE A 53 -0.45 -10.51 -10.83
CA ILE A 53 0.20 -9.21 -10.72
C ILE A 53 -0.86 -8.10 -10.54
N LYS A 54 -0.69 -7.30 -9.50
CA LYS A 54 -1.58 -6.21 -9.10
C LYS A 54 -0.77 -4.96 -8.81
N THR A 55 -1.29 -3.80 -9.18
CA THR A 55 -0.63 -2.52 -8.91
C THR A 55 -1.64 -1.45 -8.53
N ALA A 56 -1.21 -0.52 -7.69
CA ALA A 56 -1.87 0.77 -7.51
C ALA A 56 -0.81 1.88 -7.41
N VAL A 57 -1.21 3.07 -7.88
CA VAL A 57 -0.48 4.32 -7.68
C VAL A 57 -1.43 5.29 -7.00
N ALA A 58 -1.00 5.82 -5.86
CA ALA A 58 -1.74 6.84 -5.13
C ALA A 58 -0.92 8.12 -5.03
N PHE A 59 -1.63 9.23 -4.90
CA PHE A 59 -1.03 10.57 -4.87
C PHE A 59 -1.31 11.24 -3.54
N GLY A 60 -0.31 11.95 -3.01
CA GLY A 60 -0.47 12.78 -1.84
C GLY A 60 -1.35 14.02 -2.15
N PRO A 61 -1.97 14.64 -1.14
CA PRO A 61 -2.90 15.73 -1.34
C PRO A 61 -2.30 16.95 -2.06
N GLU A 62 -1.04 17.26 -1.81
CA GLU A 62 -0.40 18.42 -2.45
C GLU A 62 -0.07 18.17 -3.92
N LEU A 63 0.37 16.95 -4.27
CA LEU A 63 0.55 16.59 -5.67
C LEU A 63 -0.81 16.48 -6.39
N TRP A 64 -1.84 15.97 -5.70
CA TRP A 64 -3.19 15.87 -6.26
C TRP A 64 -3.72 17.20 -6.74
N LYS A 65 -3.52 18.28 -5.96
CA LYS A 65 -3.92 19.66 -6.35
C LYS A 65 -3.26 20.16 -7.63
N GLN A 66 -2.06 19.65 -7.95
CA GLN A 66 -1.36 19.96 -9.20
C GLN A 66 -1.85 19.13 -10.39
N LEU A 67 -2.34 17.91 -10.12
CA LEU A 67 -2.83 16.97 -11.14
C LEU A 67 -4.28 17.24 -11.53
N TYR A 68 -5.11 17.68 -10.57
CA TYR A 68 -6.56 17.79 -10.71
C TYR A 68 -7.09 19.06 -10.08
N SER A 69 -8.07 19.69 -10.73
CA SER A 69 -8.71 20.92 -10.23
C SER A 69 -9.72 20.67 -9.10
N GLN A 70 -10.16 19.44 -8.94
CA GLN A 70 -11.13 19.04 -7.92
C GLN A 70 -10.46 18.10 -6.90
N ILE A 71 -10.92 18.18 -5.66
CA ILE A 71 -10.37 17.39 -4.54
C ILE A 71 -11.52 16.57 -3.94
N PRO A 72 -11.36 15.26 -3.73
CA PRO A 72 -12.36 14.45 -3.05
C PRO A 72 -12.62 14.96 -1.63
N VAL A 73 -13.87 14.91 -1.19
CA VAL A 73 -14.24 15.31 0.18
C VAL A 73 -13.48 14.45 1.19
N GLY A 74 -12.87 15.09 2.19
CA GLY A 74 -12.08 14.42 3.21
C GLY A 74 -10.63 14.12 2.82
N PHE A 75 -10.23 14.32 1.56
CA PHE A 75 -8.83 14.12 1.16
C PHE A 75 -7.96 15.30 1.56
N LYS A 76 -7.15 15.10 2.59
CA LYS A 76 -6.27 16.13 3.15
C LYS A 76 -4.96 15.52 3.66
N GLN A 77 -3.94 16.36 3.80
CA GLN A 77 -2.72 15.99 4.52
C GLN A 77 -3.08 15.70 5.98
N LEU A 78 -2.54 14.60 6.49
CA LEU A 78 -2.62 14.29 7.91
C LEU A 78 -1.66 15.20 8.68
N GLU A 79 -2.11 15.66 9.84
CA GLU A 79 -1.26 16.38 10.78
C GLU A 79 -0.60 15.40 11.76
N PRO A 80 0.63 15.70 12.21
CA PRO A 80 1.27 14.90 13.25
C PRO A 80 0.44 14.95 14.52
N GLU A 81 0.20 13.79 15.13
CA GLU A 81 -0.43 13.72 16.45
C GLU A 81 0.63 13.53 17.54
N GLN A 82 0.51 14.31 18.62
CA GLN A 82 1.34 14.21 19.79
C GLN A 82 0.54 13.68 20.98
N GLY A 83 1.08 12.66 21.64
CA GLY A 83 0.44 12.03 22.80
C GLY A 83 1.48 11.26 23.61
N ALA A 84 1.05 10.20 24.28
CA ALA A 84 1.96 9.26 24.93
C ALA A 84 2.93 8.61 23.92
N PHE A 85 2.46 8.46 22.68
CA PHE A 85 3.26 8.07 21.53
C PHE A 85 3.03 9.10 20.41
N ASN A 86 4.12 9.53 19.80
CA ASN A 86 4.03 10.47 18.68
C ASN A 86 3.76 9.72 17.38
N MET A 87 2.76 10.19 16.62
CA MET A 87 2.48 9.72 15.28
C MET A 87 2.98 10.79 14.29
N PRO A 88 4.11 10.57 13.59
CA PRO A 88 4.60 11.51 12.61
C PRO A 88 3.72 11.49 11.36
N ALA A 89 3.47 12.64 10.76
CA ALA A 89 2.93 12.73 9.40
C ALA A 89 4.10 12.93 8.43
N VAL A 90 4.15 12.10 7.39
CA VAL A 90 5.17 12.19 6.34
C VAL A 90 4.49 12.68 5.07
N PRO A 91 4.68 13.95 4.67
CA PRO A 91 4.15 14.44 3.40
C PRO A 91 4.88 13.74 2.26
N ALA A 92 4.14 12.91 1.54
CA ALA A 92 4.61 12.17 0.39
C ALA A 92 3.80 12.55 -0.85
N ASP A 93 4.45 12.49 -2.02
CA ASP A 93 3.81 12.82 -3.28
C ASP A 93 3.17 11.60 -3.94
N VAL A 94 3.87 10.46 -3.93
CA VAL A 94 3.41 9.24 -4.61
C VAL A 94 3.62 8.03 -3.71
N LEU A 95 2.62 7.15 -3.67
CA LEU A 95 2.75 5.80 -3.14
C LEU A 95 2.49 4.81 -4.27
N ILE A 96 3.42 3.87 -4.43
CA ILE A 96 3.28 2.76 -5.37
C ILE A 96 3.11 1.48 -4.55
N HIS A 97 2.06 0.73 -4.86
CA HIS A 97 1.81 -0.58 -4.32
C HIS A 97 1.84 -1.61 -5.44
N ILE A 98 2.77 -2.54 -5.36
CA ILE A 98 2.93 -3.67 -6.27
C ILE A 98 2.71 -4.94 -5.47
N ALA A 99 1.88 -5.85 -5.96
CA ALA A 99 1.62 -7.13 -5.31
C ALA A 99 1.59 -8.27 -6.33
N SER A 100 2.10 -9.44 -5.95
CA SER A 100 2.17 -10.61 -6.80
C SER A 100 2.36 -11.88 -5.95
N MET A 101 2.10 -13.04 -6.54
CA MET A 101 2.50 -14.34 -5.96
C MET A 101 4.03 -14.56 -6.07
N ARG A 102 4.78 -13.65 -6.74
CA ARG A 102 6.21 -13.74 -6.99
C ARG A 102 6.94 -12.45 -6.61
N SER A 103 7.95 -12.56 -5.76
CA SER A 103 8.75 -11.42 -5.29
C SER A 103 9.63 -10.81 -6.38
N ASP A 104 10.14 -11.62 -7.32
CA ASP A 104 10.97 -11.17 -8.44
C ASP A 104 10.18 -10.27 -9.40
N ILE A 105 8.89 -10.54 -9.60
CA ILE A 105 7.99 -9.67 -10.38
C ILE A 105 7.78 -8.32 -9.69
N CYS A 106 7.57 -8.32 -8.37
CA CYS A 106 7.48 -7.07 -7.62
C CYS A 106 8.76 -6.24 -7.76
N PHE A 107 9.92 -6.89 -7.74
CA PHE A 107 11.20 -6.24 -7.96
C PHE A 107 11.33 -5.68 -9.39
N ALA A 108 11.03 -6.49 -10.41
CA ALA A 108 11.12 -6.10 -11.82
C ALA A 108 10.25 -4.88 -12.14
N LEU A 109 9.02 -4.83 -11.60
CA LEU A 109 8.12 -3.67 -11.77
C LEU A 109 8.66 -2.42 -11.07
N SER A 110 9.26 -2.58 -9.89
CA SER A 110 9.92 -1.45 -9.21
C SER A 110 11.06 -0.90 -10.06
N GLN A 111 11.91 -1.77 -10.64
CA GLN A 111 13.01 -1.33 -11.51
C GLN A 111 12.46 -0.60 -12.75
N ALA A 112 11.42 -1.13 -13.39
CA ALA A 112 10.79 -0.50 -14.54
C ALA A 112 10.24 0.90 -14.20
N PHE A 113 9.70 1.10 -12.99
CA PHE A 113 9.25 2.42 -12.56
C PHE A 113 10.43 3.39 -12.35
N PHE A 114 11.55 2.95 -11.77
CA PHE A 114 12.68 3.84 -11.50
C PHE A 114 13.58 4.11 -12.71
N GLU A 115 13.37 3.41 -13.80
CA GLU A 115 14.19 3.56 -15.00
C GLU A 115 14.15 5.01 -15.52
N GLY A 116 15.30 5.68 -15.49
CA GLY A 116 15.46 7.06 -15.96
C GLY A 116 14.98 8.16 -15.02
N ILE A 117 14.41 7.84 -13.84
CA ILE A 117 13.93 8.86 -12.87
C ILE A 117 14.53 8.77 -11.47
N LYS A 118 15.41 7.80 -11.22
CA LYS A 118 15.96 7.54 -9.87
C LYS A 118 16.58 8.77 -9.20
N ASP A 119 17.24 9.64 -9.97
CA ASP A 119 17.90 10.84 -9.46
C ASP A 119 16.92 12.04 -9.32
N LYS A 120 15.70 11.93 -9.86
CA LYS A 120 14.67 12.97 -9.86
C LYS A 120 13.62 12.80 -8.76
N VAL A 121 13.72 11.73 -7.98
CA VAL A 121 12.83 11.41 -6.87
C VAL A 121 13.63 11.13 -5.61
N GLU A 122 12.97 11.27 -4.46
CA GLU A 122 13.47 10.83 -3.17
C GLU A 122 12.59 9.67 -2.68
N VAL A 123 13.21 8.54 -2.37
CA VAL A 123 12.53 7.43 -1.72
C VAL A 123 12.45 7.73 -0.23
N LEU A 124 11.25 8.03 0.27
CA LEU A 124 11.01 8.31 1.68
C LEU A 124 10.91 7.03 2.51
N ASP A 125 10.29 6.02 1.93
CA ASP A 125 10.23 4.67 2.50
C ASP A 125 10.05 3.62 1.41
N GLU A 126 10.64 2.44 1.61
CA GLU A 126 10.45 1.27 0.76
C GLU A 126 10.32 0.04 1.63
N ARG A 127 9.28 -0.77 1.37
CA ARG A 127 9.05 -2.02 2.10
C ARG A 127 8.82 -3.17 1.15
N VAL A 128 9.64 -4.19 1.32
CA VAL A 128 9.44 -5.50 0.73
C VAL A 128 8.67 -6.34 1.75
N CYS A 129 7.48 -6.77 1.36
CA CYS A 129 6.55 -7.47 2.22
C CYS A 129 6.32 -8.89 1.72
N PHE A 130 6.01 -9.77 2.65
CA PHE A 130 5.62 -11.14 2.38
C PHE A 130 4.42 -11.51 3.25
N ARG A 131 3.63 -12.47 2.80
CA ARG A 131 2.53 -13.03 3.57
C ARG A 131 3.09 -14.03 4.57
N TYR A 132 2.88 -13.77 5.85
CA TYR A 132 3.32 -14.66 6.92
C TYR A 132 2.25 -15.74 7.15
N PHE A 133 2.66 -17.02 7.08
CA PHE A 133 1.79 -18.19 7.17
C PHE A 133 0.49 -18.04 6.36
N ASP A 134 -0.65 -18.23 7.01
CA ASP A 134 -2.00 -18.18 6.47
C ASP A 134 -2.63 -16.76 6.49
N GLY A 135 -1.81 -15.71 6.62
CA GLY A 135 -2.25 -14.31 6.69
C GLY A 135 -2.28 -13.76 8.11
N ARG A 136 -1.48 -14.34 9.00
CA ARG A 136 -1.27 -13.82 10.36
C ARG A 136 -0.33 -12.63 10.33
N ASP A 137 -0.43 -11.81 11.36
CA ASP A 137 0.64 -10.88 11.67
C ASP A 137 1.85 -11.62 12.29
N ILE A 138 2.98 -10.91 12.47
CA ILE A 138 4.21 -11.51 12.99
C ILE A 138 4.06 -11.96 14.46
N THR A 139 3.07 -11.44 15.20
CA THR A 139 2.74 -11.87 16.56
C THR A 139 1.99 -13.20 16.60
N GLY A 140 1.50 -13.68 15.45
CA GLY A 140 0.78 -14.93 15.27
C GLY A 140 -0.75 -14.80 15.37
N PHE A 141 -1.29 -13.60 15.59
CA PHE A 141 -2.72 -13.36 15.53
C PHE A 141 -3.21 -13.33 14.07
N ILE A 142 -4.45 -13.75 13.86
CA ILE A 142 -5.09 -13.63 12.54
C ILE A 142 -5.45 -12.15 12.35
N ASP A 143 -4.86 -11.53 11.34
CA ASP A 143 -5.13 -10.14 11.00
C ASP A 143 -6.34 -10.02 10.07
N GLY A 144 -7.03 -8.88 10.16
CA GLY A 144 -8.12 -8.53 9.27
C GLY A 144 -9.42 -9.34 9.46
N THR A 145 -9.67 -9.91 10.63
CA THR A 145 -10.92 -10.66 10.91
C THR A 145 -12.18 -9.80 10.80
N GLU A 146 -12.06 -8.50 11.04
CA GLU A 146 -13.15 -7.53 10.90
C GLU A 146 -13.25 -6.96 9.47
N ASN A 147 -12.32 -7.29 8.58
CA ASN A 147 -12.36 -6.83 7.21
C ASN A 147 -13.51 -7.50 6.45
N PRO A 148 -14.18 -6.78 5.52
CA PRO A 148 -15.23 -7.36 4.69
C PRO A 148 -14.74 -8.60 3.93
N GLN A 149 -15.45 -9.69 4.08
CA GLN A 149 -15.06 -10.99 3.50
C GLN A 149 -15.58 -11.17 2.07
N PHE A 150 -16.75 -10.62 1.77
CA PHE A 150 -17.37 -10.76 0.45
C PHE A 150 -16.93 -9.65 -0.51
N PRO A 151 -16.83 -9.94 -1.81
CA PRO A 151 -16.38 -8.96 -2.81
C PRO A 151 -17.22 -7.67 -2.85
N ASP A 152 -18.53 -7.79 -2.73
CA ASP A 152 -19.44 -6.64 -2.78
C ASP A 152 -19.27 -5.75 -1.54
N ASP A 153 -19.17 -6.34 -0.34
CA ASP A 153 -18.94 -5.61 0.90
C ASP A 153 -17.58 -4.89 0.87
N ARG A 154 -16.57 -5.53 0.27
CA ARG A 154 -15.25 -4.88 0.08
C ARG A 154 -15.33 -3.69 -0.87
N ALA A 155 -16.08 -3.81 -1.96
CA ALA A 155 -16.28 -2.72 -2.89
C ALA A 155 -17.02 -1.55 -2.23
N GLU A 156 -18.10 -1.82 -1.50
CA GLU A 156 -18.87 -0.82 -0.77
C GLU A 156 -18.02 -0.09 0.29
N THR A 157 -17.13 -0.82 0.97
CA THR A 157 -16.27 -0.26 2.02
C THR A 157 -15.08 0.51 1.46
N ALA A 158 -14.45 0.02 0.40
CA ALA A 158 -13.17 0.54 -0.08
C ALA A 158 -13.30 1.60 -1.17
N LEU A 159 -14.39 1.63 -1.91
CA LEU A 159 -14.56 2.53 -3.05
C LEU A 159 -15.46 3.71 -2.73
N LEU A 160 -15.15 4.85 -3.32
CA LEU A 160 -16.02 6.01 -3.28
C LEU A 160 -17.31 5.74 -4.07
N PRO A 161 -18.48 6.10 -3.50
CA PRO A 161 -19.76 5.83 -4.11
C PRO A 161 -20.00 6.66 -5.39
N GLU A 162 -20.99 6.29 -6.20
CA GLU A 162 -21.39 7.03 -7.40
C GLU A 162 -21.65 8.53 -7.12
N SER A 163 -22.17 8.85 -5.93
CA SER A 163 -22.41 10.22 -5.50
C SER A 163 -21.15 11.09 -5.41
N ALA A 164 -19.97 10.47 -5.39
CA ALA A 164 -18.69 11.17 -5.46
C ALA A 164 -18.36 11.70 -6.88
N GLY A 165 -19.20 11.44 -7.87
CA GLY A 165 -19.09 11.97 -9.22
C GLY A 165 -17.82 11.49 -9.93
N VAL A 166 -16.96 12.43 -10.33
CA VAL A 166 -15.70 12.10 -11.04
C VAL A 166 -14.72 11.27 -10.22
N PHE A 167 -14.92 11.13 -8.91
CA PHE A 167 -14.11 10.34 -8.01
C PHE A 167 -14.71 8.96 -7.69
N ALA A 168 -15.88 8.65 -8.26
CA ALA A 168 -16.50 7.33 -8.08
C ALA A 168 -15.52 6.22 -8.47
N ASP A 169 -15.57 5.10 -7.77
CA ASP A 169 -14.63 3.97 -7.85
C ASP A 169 -13.17 4.30 -7.40
N GLY A 170 -12.90 5.53 -6.96
CA GLY A 170 -11.65 5.88 -6.29
C GLY A 170 -11.57 5.26 -4.89
N SER A 171 -10.37 5.24 -4.32
CA SER A 171 -10.13 4.76 -2.96
C SER A 171 -9.15 5.65 -2.23
N PHE A 172 -9.38 5.91 -0.96
CA PHE A 172 -8.36 6.50 -0.10
C PHE A 172 -7.41 5.42 0.40
N ILE A 173 -6.11 5.74 0.42
CA ILE A 173 -5.09 4.87 0.99
C ILE A 173 -4.48 5.58 2.20
N PHE A 174 -4.50 4.89 3.33
CA PHE A 174 -3.77 5.28 4.53
C PHE A 174 -2.65 4.28 4.76
N ALA A 175 -1.40 4.76 4.78
CA ALA A 175 -0.23 3.93 5.04
C ALA A 175 0.39 4.30 6.38
N GLN A 176 0.51 3.33 7.27
CA GLN A 176 1.09 3.51 8.60
C GLN A 176 2.14 2.44 8.84
N ARG A 177 3.34 2.88 9.26
CA ARG A 177 4.45 1.99 9.56
C ARG A 177 4.57 1.77 11.05
N TYR A 178 4.59 0.51 11.45
CA TYR A 178 4.90 0.09 12.81
C TYR A 178 6.27 -0.60 12.88
N ALA A 179 7.03 -0.31 13.93
CA ALA A 179 8.21 -1.08 14.27
C ALA A 179 7.80 -2.13 15.31
N CYS A 180 7.94 -3.40 14.96
CA CYS A 180 7.65 -4.48 15.88
C CYS A 180 8.80 -4.65 16.87
N LEU A 181 8.49 -4.66 18.17
CA LEU A 181 9.46 -4.82 19.25
C LEU A 181 9.55 -6.27 19.75
N LEU A 182 9.19 -7.25 18.93
CA LEU A 182 9.19 -8.68 19.31
C LEU A 182 10.54 -9.18 19.82
N TYR A 183 11.64 -8.59 19.36
CA TYR A 183 12.98 -8.97 19.80
C TYR A 183 13.43 -8.26 21.10
N THR A 184 12.72 -7.23 21.53
CA THR A 184 13.11 -6.39 22.68
C THR A 184 12.11 -6.42 23.82
N SER A 185 10.89 -6.93 23.58
CA SER A 185 9.86 -7.11 24.59
C SER A 185 9.54 -8.57 24.75
N PRO A 186 9.36 -9.08 25.98
CA PRO A 186 8.85 -10.42 26.15
C PRO A 186 7.51 -10.55 25.42
N SER A 187 7.37 -11.60 24.64
CA SER A 187 6.11 -11.90 23.96
C SER A 187 4.98 -12.00 24.97
N PRO A 188 3.77 -11.51 24.68
CA PRO A 188 2.60 -11.81 25.50
C PRO A 188 2.44 -13.32 25.78
N ARG A 189 2.85 -14.19 24.84
CA ARG A 189 2.88 -15.64 25.05
C ARG A 189 3.83 -16.05 26.17
N ASP A 190 5.03 -15.48 26.24
CA ASP A 190 6.00 -15.79 27.28
C ASP A 190 5.51 -15.37 28.67
N VAL A 191 4.65 -14.36 28.74
CA VAL A 191 4.05 -13.87 29.99
C VAL A 191 2.81 -14.67 30.37
N GLU A 192 2.01 -15.13 29.41
CA GLU A 192 0.79 -15.92 29.65
C GLU A 192 1.08 -17.37 30.01
N GLU A 193 2.03 -18.02 29.33
CA GLU A 193 2.46 -19.38 29.68
C GLU A 193 3.01 -19.49 31.11
N SER A 194 3.62 -18.42 31.62
CA SER A 194 4.06 -18.36 33.01
C SER A 194 2.93 -18.10 34.02
N ARG A 195 1.72 -17.77 33.57
CA ARG A 195 0.56 -17.44 34.42
C ARG A 195 -0.60 -18.42 34.30
N MET A 196 -0.56 -19.39 33.40
CA MET A 196 -1.55 -20.44 33.40
C MET A 196 -1.35 -21.31 34.63
N PRO A 197 -2.35 -21.41 35.55
CA PRO A 197 -2.30 -22.38 36.60
C PRO A 197 -2.31 -23.74 35.91
N SER A 198 -1.36 -24.58 36.25
CA SER A 198 -1.39 -26.01 35.90
C SER A 198 -2.73 -26.54 36.39
N SER A 199 -3.70 -26.72 35.49
CA SER A 199 -4.93 -27.43 35.81
C SER A 199 -4.55 -28.84 36.17
N ALA A 200 -4.73 -29.17 37.44
CA ALA A 200 -4.68 -30.51 37.97
C ALA A 200 -5.76 -31.38 37.32
#